data_a976d44517935ebe1a979514196416a6
#
_entry.id   a976d44517935ebe1a979514196416a6
#
_cell.length_a   1.000
_cell.length_b   1.000
_cell.length_c   1.000
_cell.angle_alpha   90.00
_cell.angle_beta   90.00
_cell.angle_gamma   90.00
#
_symmetry.space_group_name_H-M   'P 1'
#
loop_
_entity.id
_entity.type
_entity.pdbx_description
1 polymer ?
#
loop_
_entity_poly.entity_id
_entity_poly.type
_entity_poly.pdbx_seq_one_letter_code
_entity_poly.pdbx_strand_id
1 'polypeptide(L)'
;VDRVPVKPFRSRDWFADPARSDMTALYLERFMNYGLTPAELRSGRPIIGIAQSGSDLSPCNRIHLELAKRTRDGIRDAGGIAMEFPVHPIFENCRRPTAALDRNLAYLGLVETLYGYPIDAVVLTTGCDKTTPSGIMAASTVDIPAIVLSGGPMLDGWHDGELVGSGTVIWRSRRKLAAGEIDEEEFLNRATDSAPSAGHCNTMGTASTMNAVAEALGLSLTGCAAIPAPYRERGQMAYETGRRIVEMAYEDLRPSKILTRESFLNAIRVVSAIGGSSNAQPHIMAMAQHAGVTLYPEDWSDHGYDLPLLVNMQPAGKYLGERFHRAGGVPAVLHELIAGGKLDTSCLTVTGRSIGENIAGRETRDREMIKPFDAPMMERAGFLVLKGNLFDFGIMKTSVISAAFRARYLSAPGAEDRFEARAIVFEGSDDYHHRINDPALDIDEGCILVIRGAGPIGWPGSAEVVNMQPPDALIQRGVLALPTLGDGRQSGTSDSPSILNVSPESAVGGGLSWIRTGDVIRIDLIAGTCDALVEPDEIARRKGEGLPPVPESNTPWEELYREKTGQLAEGGVLDFAVKYRGISAKTPRHNH
;
A
#
# COMPACT_ATOMS: atom_id res chain seq x y z
N VAL A 1 -27.09 -15.65 26.29
CA VAL A 1 -26.07 -16.69 26.54
C VAL A 1 -24.82 -15.95 27.00
N ASP A 2 -24.45 -16.16 28.29
CA ASP A 2 -23.23 -15.57 28.86
C ASP A 2 -22.02 -16.19 28.16
N ARG A 3 -21.46 -15.44 27.21
CA ARG A 3 -20.22 -15.85 26.51
C ARG A 3 -19.05 -15.63 27.47
N VAL A 4 -18.24 -16.65 27.68
CA VAL A 4 -17.00 -16.55 28.47
C VAL A 4 -15.83 -16.31 27.52
N PRO A 5 -15.06 -15.22 27.70
CA PRO A 5 -13.89 -14.97 26.84
C PRO A 5 -12.76 -15.99 27.14
N VAL A 6 -12.00 -16.34 26.10
CA VAL A 6 -10.82 -17.21 26.20
C VAL A 6 -9.77 -16.62 27.16
N LYS A 7 -9.66 -15.29 27.16
CA LYS A 7 -8.84 -14.53 28.12
C LYS A 7 -9.65 -13.37 28.71
N PRO A 8 -9.37 -12.95 29.96
CA PRO A 8 -9.97 -11.74 30.51
C PRO A 8 -9.71 -10.55 29.60
N PHE A 9 -10.75 -9.71 29.43
CA PHE A 9 -10.62 -8.46 28.66
C PHE A 9 -9.71 -7.47 29.38
N ARG A 10 -8.86 -6.76 28.64
CA ARG A 10 -7.93 -5.74 29.16
C ARG A 10 -8.64 -4.59 29.86
N SER A 11 -9.83 -4.22 29.35
CA SER A 11 -10.66 -3.15 29.91
C SER A 11 -11.02 -3.34 31.38
N ARG A 12 -10.94 -4.57 31.90
CA ARG A 12 -11.15 -4.86 33.33
C ARG A 12 -10.11 -4.17 34.22
N ASP A 13 -8.87 -3.98 33.74
CA ASP A 13 -7.81 -3.30 34.48
C ASP A 13 -8.13 -1.81 34.73
N TRP A 14 -9.06 -1.23 33.95
CA TRP A 14 -9.56 0.12 34.14
C TRP A 14 -10.86 0.16 34.97
N PHE A 15 -11.82 -0.74 34.68
CA PHE A 15 -13.20 -0.61 35.16
C PHE A 15 -13.59 -1.64 36.22
N ALA A 16 -12.74 -2.60 36.54
CA ALA A 16 -13.04 -3.65 37.49
C ALA A 16 -11.79 -4.21 38.17
N ASP A 17 -10.77 -3.39 38.39
CA ASP A 17 -9.57 -3.79 39.14
C ASP A 17 -9.87 -3.81 40.65
N PRO A 18 -9.88 -4.98 41.30
CA PRO A 18 -10.19 -5.09 42.73
C PRO A 18 -9.05 -4.55 43.62
N ALA A 19 -7.81 -4.45 43.09
CA ALA A 19 -6.66 -3.95 43.83
C ALA A 19 -6.58 -2.42 43.87
N ARG A 20 -7.26 -1.74 42.94
CA ARG A 20 -7.19 -0.30 42.73
C ARG A 20 -8.58 0.31 42.52
N SER A 21 -9.42 0.24 43.56
CA SER A 21 -10.79 0.81 43.51
C SER A 21 -10.81 2.33 43.33
N ASP A 22 -9.77 3.02 43.83
CA ASP A 22 -9.55 4.46 43.62
C ASP A 22 -9.39 4.81 42.12
N MET A 23 -8.55 4.06 41.42
CA MET A 23 -8.34 4.25 39.98
C MET A 23 -9.58 3.85 39.17
N THR A 24 -10.20 2.75 39.53
CA THR A 24 -11.49 2.32 38.93
C THR A 24 -12.54 3.41 39.04
N ALA A 25 -12.69 4.03 40.23
CA ALA A 25 -13.63 5.12 40.43
C ALA A 25 -13.31 6.34 39.54
N LEU A 26 -12.05 6.72 39.44
CA LEU A 26 -11.59 7.82 38.58
C LEU A 26 -11.91 7.57 37.10
N TYR A 27 -11.63 6.38 36.59
CA TYR A 27 -11.91 6.02 35.20
C TYR A 27 -13.42 5.95 34.93
N LEU A 28 -14.21 5.37 35.81
CA LEU A 28 -15.65 5.33 35.68
C LEU A 28 -16.27 6.75 35.65
N GLU A 29 -15.86 7.63 36.57
CA GLU A 29 -16.33 9.00 36.62
C GLU A 29 -16.20 9.72 35.26
N ARG A 30 -15.05 9.57 34.60
CA ARG A 30 -14.78 10.26 33.31
C ARG A 30 -15.64 9.75 32.17
N PHE A 31 -15.88 8.46 32.09
CA PHE A 31 -16.74 7.89 31.02
C PHE A 31 -18.24 8.13 31.20
N MET A 32 -18.68 8.64 32.36
CA MET A 32 -20.07 9.08 32.55
C MET A 32 -20.41 10.29 31.67
N ASN A 33 -19.44 11.10 31.29
CA ASN A 33 -19.65 12.37 30.58
C ASN A 33 -20.31 12.21 29.20
N TYR A 34 -20.27 11.02 28.58
CA TYR A 34 -20.91 10.82 27.28
C TYR A 34 -21.99 9.74 27.29
N GLY A 35 -22.55 9.46 28.47
CA GLY A 35 -23.77 8.68 28.63
C GLY A 35 -23.57 7.17 28.77
N LEU A 36 -22.34 6.66 28.94
CA LEU A 36 -22.14 5.28 29.40
C LEU A 36 -22.44 5.18 30.89
N THR A 37 -23.03 4.05 31.31
CA THR A 37 -23.30 3.78 32.71
C THR A 37 -22.21 2.95 33.37
N PRO A 38 -22.01 3.04 34.70
CA PRO A 38 -21.10 2.17 35.42
C PRO A 38 -21.41 0.68 35.19
N ALA A 39 -22.70 0.34 35.06
CA ALA A 39 -23.15 -1.02 34.81
C ALA A 39 -22.70 -1.53 33.45
N GLU A 40 -22.73 -0.68 32.39
CA GLU A 40 -22.21 -1.06 31.07
C GLU A 40 -20.71 -1.32 31.10
N LEU A 41 -19.90 -0.38 31.65
CA LEU A 41 -18.47 -0.50 31.71
C LEU A 41 -17.96 -1.67 32.54
N ARG A 42 -18.72 -2.04 33.61
CA ARG A 42 -18.42 -3.17 34.50
C ARG A 42 -19.13 -4.46 34.10
N SER A 43 -19.87 -4.48 33.00
CA SER A 43 -20.66 -5.64 32.55
C SER A 43 -19.83 -6.86 32.15
N GLY A 44 -18.51 -6.70 31.94
CA GLY A 44 -17.66 -7.75 31.41
C GLY A 44 -17.77 -7.93 29.88
N ARG A 45 -18.50 -7.02 29.20
CA ARG A 45 -18.54 -6.98 27.72
C ARG A 45 -17.27 -6.37 27.16
N PRO A 46 -16.80 -6.81 25.96
CA PRO A 46 -15.60 -6.24 25.37
C PRO A 46 -15.81 -4.80 24.92
N ILE A 47 -14.80 -3.97 25.09
CA ILE A 47 -14.73 -2.62 24.56
C ILE A 47 -14.03 -2.66 23.22
N ILE A 48 -14.75 -2.30 22.17
CA ILE A 48 -14.29 -2.34 20.79
C ILE A 48 -13.96 -0.93 20.33
N GLY A 49 -12.70 -0.69 20.00
CA GLY A 49 -12.25 0.54 19.36
C GLY A 49 -12.68 0.60 17.89
N ILE A 50 -13.14 1.76 17.44
CA ILE A 50 -13.26 2.07 16.01
C ILE A 50 -12.19 3.10 15.70
N ALA A 51 -11.08 2.66 15.10
CA ALA A 51 -9.99 3.52 14.67
C ALA A 51 -10.43 4.25 13.39
N GLN A 52 -11.02 5.43 13.57
CA GLN A 52 -11.75 6.15 12.53
C GLN A 52 -10.80 7.06 11.74
N SER A 53 -10.54 6.70 10.47
CA SER A 53 -9.64 7.40 9.55
C SER A 53 -10.33 8.44 8.66
N GLY A 54 -11.65 8.58 8.74
CA GLY A 54 -12.41 9.56 7.95
C GLY A 54 -12.09 10.99 8.37
N SER A 55 -11.85 11.84 7.37
CA SER A 55 -11.50 13.25 7.58
C SER A 55 -11.74 14.04 6.29
N ASP A 56 -12.06 15.32 6.40
CA ASP A 56 -12.13 16.23 5.26
C ASP A 56 -10.73 16.45 4.62
N LEU A 57 -9.66 16.27 5.39
CA LEU A 57 -8.27 16.28 4.89
C LEU A 57 -7.86 14.99 4.19
N SER A 58 -8.69 13.94 4.27
CA SER A 58 -8.44 12.64 3.64
C SER A 58 -9.71 12.15 2.92
N PRO A 59 -10.10 12.76 1.77
CA PRO A 59 -11.34 12.47 1.06
C PRO A 59 -11.54 10.98 0.73
N CYS A 60 -10.46 10.27 0.42
CA CYS A 60 -10.49 8.82 0.15
C CYS A 60 -11.04 7.98 1.33
N ASN A 61 -10.94 8.50 2.55
CA ASN A 61 -11.41 7.84 3.78
C ASN A 61 -12.69 8.46 4.33
N ARG A 62 -13.17 9.57 3.75
CA ARG A 62 -14.28 10.35 4.30
C ARG A 62 -15.55 9.53 4.53
N ILE A 63 -15.80 8.52 3.71
CA ILE A 63 -16.96 7.60 3.87
C ILE A 63 -17.00 6.93 5.24
N HIS A 64 -15.86 6.79 5.93
CA HIS A 64 -15.82 6.19 7.26
C HIS A 64 -16.50 7.01 8.34
N LEU A 65 -16.75 8.31 8.13
CA LEU A 65 -17.61 9.11 9.01
C LEU A 65 -19.04 8.52 9.10
N GLU A 66 -19.50 7.89 8.02
CA GLU A 66 -20.81 7.21 7.98
C GLU A 66 -20.68 5.72 8.35
N LEU A 67 -19.65 5.05 7.84
CA LEU A 67 -19.47 3.61 8.09
C LEU A 67 -19.17 3.31 9.57
N ALA A 68 -18.52 4.21 10.29
CA ALA A 68 -18.29 4.06 11.74
C ALA A 68 -19.59 3.95 12.51
N LYS A 69 -20.64 4.70 12.14
CA LYS A 69 -21.96 4.60 12.75
C LYS A 69 -22.55 3.21 12.56
N ARG A 70 -22.45 2.69 11.33
CA ARG A 70 -22.98 1.37 11.01
C ARG A 70 -22.18 0.24 11.65
N THR A 71 -20.86 0.41 11.77
CA THR A 71 -19.98 -0.49 12.52
C THR A 71 -20.36 -0.53 14.01
N ARG A 72 -20.65 0.63 14.60
CA ARG A 72 -21.13 0.77 15.97
C ARG A 72 -22.42 -0.03 16.21
N ASP A 73 -23.37 0.03 15.28
CA ASP A 73 -24.60 -0.77 15.38
C ASP A 73 -24.27 -2.26 15.47
N GLY A 74 -23.42 -2.78 14.58
CA GLY A 74 -23.01 -4.18 14.59
C GLY A 74 -22.31 -4.60 15.89
N ILE A 75 -21.43 -3.74 16.43
CA ILE A 75 -20.76 -3.98 17.72
C ILE A 75 -21.79 -4.08 18.85
N ARG A 76 -22.73 -3.14 18.93
CA ARG A 76 -23.77 -3.12 19.99
C ARG A 76 -24.70 -4.30 19.90
N ASP A 77 -25.16 -4.65 18.71
CA ASP A 77 -26.04 -5.80 18.48
C ASP A 77 -25.36 -7.14 18.81
N ALA A 78 -24.05 -7.22 18.68
CA ALA A 78 -23.27 -8.39 19.10
C ALA A 78 -22.92 -8.40 20.61
N GLY A 79 -23.30 -7.35 21.34
CA GLY A 79 -23.10 -7.24 22.78
C GLY A 79 -21.78 -6.59 23.19
N GLY A 80 -21.06 -5.91 22.28
CA GLY A 80 -19.88 -5.11 22.60
C GLY A 80 -20.21 -3.68 23.02
N ILE A 81 -19.21 -2.96 23.52
CA ILE A 81 -19.23 -1.53 23.79
C ILE A 81 -18.35 -0.85 22.76
N ALA A 82 -18.92 0.02 21.91
CA ALA A 82 -18.19 0.70 20.85
C ALA A 82 -17.62 2.03 21.32
N MET A 83 -16.31 2.21 21.13
CA MET A 83 -15.60 3.49 21.36
C MET A 83 -14.90 3.91 20.08
N GLU A 84 -15.36 5.01 19.47
CA GLU A 84 -14.77 5.58 18.27
C GLU A 84 -13.72 6.64 18.66
N PHE A 85 -12.59 6.63 17.95
CA PHE A 85 -11.53 7.61 18.12
C PHE A 85 -10.86 7.94 16.77
N PRO A 86 -10.37 9.19 16.58
CA PRO A 86 -9.74 9.61 15.34
C PRO A 86 -8.35 9.00 15.18
N VAL A 87 -7.98 8.72 13.93
CA VAL A 87 -6.61 8.37 13.51
C VAL A 87 -6.02 9.54 12.73
N HIS A 88 -4.71 9.66 12.70
CA HIS A 88 -4.01 10.67 11.92
C HIS A 88 -4.47 10.64 10.46
N PRO A 89 -4.91 11.77 9.87
CA PRO A 89 -5.38 11.80 8.49
C PRO A 89 -4.22 11.61 7.51
N ILE A 90 -4.39 10.69 6.55
CA ILE A 90 -3.40 10.43 5.51
C ILE A 90 -4.08 10.49 4.15
N PHE A 91 -3.56 11.36 3.26
CA PHE A 91 -4.06 11.49 1.89
C PHE A 91 -2.91 11.69 0.90
N GLU A 92 -2.63 10.70 0.03
CA GLU A 92 -1.46 10.68 -0.84
C GLU A 92 -1.35 11.91 -1.73
N ASN A 93 -2.44 12.32 -2.38
CA ASN A 93 -2.38 13.33 -3.44
C ASN A 93 -2.15 14.77 -2.97
N CYS A 94 -2.40 15.08 -1.69
CA CYS A 94 -2.33 16.46 -1.18
C CYS A 94 -1.34 16.65 -0.04
N ARG A 95 -0.87 15.58 0.60
CA ARG A 95 0.11 15.67 1.70
C ARG A 95 1.51 15.90 1.13
N ARG A 96 2.16 16.98 1.52
CA ARG A 96 3.54 17.32 1.14
C ARG A 96 4.49 17.07 2.32
N PRO A 97 5.69 16.53 2.11
CA PRO A 97 6.31 16.14 0.83
C PRO A 97 5.72 14.85 0.24
N THR A 98 5.16 13.95 1.05
CA THR A 98 4.47 12.71 0.64
C THR A 98 3.70 12.11 1.81
N ALA A 99 2.57 11.45 1.56
CA ALA A 99 1.80 10.76 2.59
C ALA A 99 2.52 9.54 3.18
N ALA A 100 3.53 8.99 2.50
CA ALA A 100 4.31 7.87 3.02
C ALA A 100 5.13 8.26 4.28
N LEU A 101 5.50 9.52 4.41
CA LEU A 101 6.08 10.08 5.64
C LEU A 101 5.14 9.85 6.84
N ASP A 102 3.84 10.07 6.65
CA ASP A 102 2.84 9.99 7.72
C ASP A 102 2.43 8.54 8.06
N ARG A 103 2.80 7.53 7.24
CA ARG A 103 2.52 6.12 7.55
C ARG A 103 3.07 5.73 8.93
N ASN A 104 4.32 6.08 9.20
CA ASN A 104 4.97 5.76 10.48
C ASN A 104 4.47 6.67 11.62
N LEU A 105 4.09 7.91 11.35
CA LEU A 105 3.49 8.80 12.34
C LEU A 105 2.13 8.30 12.79
N ALA A 106 1.27 7.93 11.85
CA ALA A 106 -0.04 7.33 12.13
C ALA A 106 0.10 6.00 12.90
N TYR A 107 1.08 5.18 12.52
CA TYR A 107 1.41 3.97 13.24
C TYR A 107 1.74 4.23 14.71
N LEU A 108 2.64 5.17 15.00
CA LEU A 108 3.03 5.51 16.38
C LEU A 108 1.82 5.97 17.21
N GLY A 109 1.05 6.92 16.69
CA GLY A 109 -0.13 7.45 17.39
C GLY A 109 -1.19 6.37 17.66
N LEU A 110 -1.38 5.46 16.71
CA LEU A 110 -2.35 4.36 16.86
C LEU A 110 -1.86 3.31 17.87
N VAL A 111 -0.57 2.99 17.90
CA VAL A 111 0.02 2.10 18.92
C VAL A 111 -0.22 2.65 20.32
N GLU A 112 0.08 3.94 20.55
CA GLU A 112 -0.14 4.58 21.84
C GLU A 112 -1.61 4.55 22.27
N THR A 113 -2.52 4.80 21.31
CA THR A 113 -3.98 4.75 21.58
C THR A 113 -4.42 3.33 21.92
N LEU A 114 -4.07 2.33 21.12
CA LEU A 114 -4.50 0.94 21.35
C LEU A 114 -3.90 0.35 22.63
N TYR A 115 -2.70 0.78 23.02
CA TYR A 115 -2.03 0.30 24.22
C TYR A 115 -2.52 1.01 25.48
N GLY A 116 -2.63 2.34 25.46
CA GLY A 116 -2.85 3.17 26.64
C GLY A 116 -4.33 3.30 27.06
N TYR A 117 -5.28 2.90 26.22
CA TYR A 117 -6.71 3.00 26.51
C TYR A 117 -7.37 1.63 26.70
N PRO A 118 -8.59 1.58 27.34
CA PRO A 118 -9.27 0.32 27.69
C PRO A 118 -9.91 -0.38 26.49
N ILE A 119 -9.12 -0.64 25.43
CA ILE A 119 -9.59 -1.24 24.19
C ILE A 119 -9.22 -2.73 24.16
N ASP A 120 -10.21 -3.60 24.00
CA ASP A 120 -10.04 -5.06 23.96
C ASP A 120 -9.83 -5.59 22.55
N ALA A 121 -10.45 -4.93 21.55
CA ALA A 121 -10.32 -5.26 20.14
C ALA A 121 -10.58 -4.02 19.29
N VAL A 122 -10.17 -4.02 17.99
CA VAL A 122 -10.26 -2.83 17.16
C VAL A 122 -10.74 -3.13 15.75
N VAL A 123 -11.61 -2.25 15.23
CA VAL A 123 -11.90 -2.14 13.79
C VAL A 123 -10.99 -1.05 13.22
N LEU A 124 -10.16 -1.42 12.26
CA LEU A 124 -9.28 -0.52 11.52
C LEU A 124 -10.01 -0.05 10.27
N THR A 125 -10.40 1.21 10.21
CA THR A 125 -11.02 1.76 9.01
C THR A 125 -9.94 2.21 8.04
N THR A 126 -9.99 1.74 6.80
CA THR A 126 -8.95 1.94 5.80
C THR A 126 -9.55 2.40 4.46
N GLY A 127 -8.74 2.97 3.62
CA GLY A 127 -9.17 3.42 2.29
C GLY A 127 -7.97 3.91 1.48
N CYS A 128 -7.40 5.06 1.83
CA CYS A 128 -6.20 5.59 1.19
C CYS A 128 -4.97 4.72 1.47
N ASP A 129 -3.99 4.83 0.62
CA ASP A 129 -2.78 4.01 0.46
C ASP A 129 -2.09 3.58 1.75
N LYS A 130 -1.93 4.51 2.70
CA LYS A 130 -1.11 4.32 3.90
C LYS A 130 -1.91 4.00 5.15
N THR A 131 -3.25 4.14 5.10
CA THR A 131 -4.10 3.80 6.26
C THR A 131 -4.12 2.30 6.53
N THR A 132 -4.14 1.49 5.48
CA THR A 132 -4.09 0.01 5.62
C THR A 132 -2.80 -0.46 6.26
N PRO A 133 -1.60 -0.15 5.73
CA PRO A 133 -0.36 -0.61 6.35
C PRO A 133 -0.13 -0.02 7.74
N SER A 134 -0.40 1.27 7.99
CA SER A 134 -0.22 1.86 9.32
C SER A 134 -1.12 1.19 10.37
N GLY A 135 -2.37 0.91 10.02
CA GLY A 135 -3.32 0.21 10.90
C GLY A 135 -2.88 -1.22 11.23
N ILE A 136 -2.48 -2.00 10.21
CA ILE A 136 -2.02 -3.38 10.40
C ILE A 136 -0.72 -3.44 11.19
N MET A 137 0.24 -2.54 10.92
CA MET A 137 1.48 -2.41 11.69
C MET A 137 1.19 -2.15 13.18
N ALA A 138 0.27 -1.23 13.48
CA ALA A 138 -0.11 -0.90 14.87
C ALA A 138 -0.82 -2.06 15.56
N ALA A 139 -1.79 -2.69 14.89
CA ALA A 139 -2.50 -3.84 15.42
C ALA A 139 -1.55 -5.03 15.68
N SER A 140 -0.56 -5.26 14.82
CA SER A 140 0.46 -6.29 14.98
C SER A 140 1.39 -6.00 16.16
N THR A 141 1.75 -4.72 16.35
CA THR A 141 2.61 -4.29 17.48
C THR A 141 1.89 -4.47 18.82
N VAL A 142 0.63 -4.05 18.92
CA VAL A 142 -0.15 -4.17 20.16
C VAL A 142 -0.63 -5.61 20.37
N ASP A 143 -1.00 -6.29 19.31
CA ASP A 143 -1.48 -7.67 19.27
C ASP A 143 -2.76 -7.88 20.10
N ILE A 144 -3.77 -7.10 19.81
CA ILE A 144 -5.18 -7.31 20.20
C ILE A 144 -5.99 -7.76 18.99
N PRO A 145 -7.14 -8.44 19.17
CA PRO A 145 -8.03 -8.77 18.05
C PRO A 145 -8.31 -7.55 17.17
N ALA A 146 -8.07 -7.68 15.88
CA ALA A 146 -8.18 -6.57 14.94
C ALA A 146 -8.78 -7.04 13.61
N ILE A 147 -9.64 -6.22 13.02
CA ILE A 147 -10.26 -6.46 11.72
C ILE A 147 -10.21 -5.19 10.87
N VAL A 148 -9.94 -5.35 9.58
CA VAL A 148 -9.88 -4.24 8.63
C VAL A 148 -11.23 -4.05 7.95
N LEU A 149 -11.72 -2.82 7.94
CA LEU A 149 -12.88 -2.38 7.17
C LEU A 149 -12.45 -1.40 6.09
N SER A 150 -12.45 -1.84 4.83
CA SER A 150 -12.20 -0.96 3.69
C SER A 150 -13.37 0.01 3.46
N GLY A 151 -13.07 1.28 3.11
CA GLY A 151 -14.08 2.25 2.67
C GLY A 151 -14.60 1.98 1.25
N GLY A 152 -13.83 1.27 0.45
CA GLY A 152 -14.16 0.91 -0.93
C GLY A 152 -13.78 1.96 -1.97
N PRO A 153 -13.66 1.55 -3.24
CA PRO A 153 -13.37 2.44 -4.35
C PRO A 153 -14.55 3.35 -4.70
N MET A 154 -14.26 4.45 -5.39
CA MET A 154 -15.26 5.24 -6.10
C MET A 154 -15.96 4.41 -7.18
N LEU A 155 -17.08 4.91 -7.67
CA LEU A 155 -17.74 4.42 -8.89
C LEU A 155 -16.83 4.65 -10.11
N ASP A 156 -17.18 4.03 -11.24
CA ASP A 156 -16.47 4.20 -12.49
C ASP A 156 -16.62 5.64 -13.02
N GLY A 157 -15.48 6.28 -13.35
CA GLY A 157 -15.45 7.62 -13.94
C GLY A 157 -15.67 7.55 -15.45
N TRP A 158 -16.36 8.55 -15.99
CA TRP A 158 -16.69 8.65 -17.42
C TRP A 158 -16.49 10.07 -17.92
N HIS A 159 -15.81 10.21 -19.04
CA HIS A 159 -15.65 11.45 -19.78
C HIS A 159 -15.94 11.20 -21.26
N ASP A 160 -16.93 11.85 -21.83
CA ASP A 160 -17.35 11.71 -23.23
C ASP A 160 -17.48 10.24 -23.72
N GLY A 161 -18.02 9.37 -22.86
CA GLY A 161 -18.19 7.95 -23.16
C GLY A 161 -16.94 7.09 -23.03
N GLU A 162 -15.81 7.66 -22.62
CA GLU A 162 -14.58 6.97 -22.28
C GLU A 162 -14.50 6.69 -20.77
N LEU A 163 -14.06 5.49 -20.36
CA LEU A 163 -13.73 5.20 -18.95
C LEU A 163 -12.47 5.94 -18.54
N VAL A 164 -12.59 6.80 -17.53
CA VAL A 164 -11.48 7.56 -16.95
C VAL A 164 -11.25 7.14 -15.51
N GLY A 165 -10.11 6.49 -15.27
CA GLY A 165 -9.74 5.99 -13.95
C GLY A 165 -8.92 7.01 -13.16
N SER A 166 -9.25 7.15 -11.87
CA SER A 166 -8.55 8.03 -10.94
C SER A 166 -7.03 7.76 -10.93
N GLY A 167 -6.24 8.81 -11.06
CA GLY A 167 -4.79 8.74 -11.20
C GLY A 167 -4.31 8.32 -12.58
N THR A 168 -4.82 7.23 -13.15
CA THR A 168 -4.43 6.77 -14.51
C THR A 168 -4.73 7.84 -15.56
N VAL A 169 -5.87 8.52 -15.47
CA VAL A 169 -6.25 9.61 -16.38
C VAL A 169 -5.21 10.75 -16.36
N ILE A 170 -4.61 11.04 -15.21
CA ILE A 170 -3.62 12.12 -15.09
C ILE A 170 -2.39 11.81 -15.97
N TRP A 171 -1.85 10.58 -15.88
CA TRP A 171 -0.66 10.19 -16.65
C TRP A 171 -0.95 10.13 -18.16
N ARG A 172 -2.10 9.60 -18.52
CA ARG A 172 -2.52 9.51 -19.93
C ARG A 172 -2.80 10.88 -20.53
N SER A 173 -3.52 11.75 -19.80
CA SER A 173 -3.88 13.10 -20.29
C SER A 173 -2.68 14.05 -20.30
N ARG A 174 -1.70 13.92 -19.40
CA ARG A 174 -0.42 14.66 -19.50
C ARG A 174 0.31 14.38 -20.80
N ARG A 175 0.32 13.12 -21.27
CA ARG A 175 0.91 12.78 -22.58
C ARG A 175 0.13 13.39 -23.73
N LYS A 176 -1.22 13.40 -23.66
CA LYS A 176 -2.07 14.06 -24.67
C LYS A 176 -1.85 15.58 -24.68
N LEU A 177 -1.73 16.20 -23.52
CA LEU A 177 -1.42 17.62 -23.40
C LEU A 177 -0.05 17.96 -24.00
N ALA A 178 0.99 17.19 -23.66
CA ALA A 178 2.34 17.34 -24.22
C ALA A 178 2.39 17.11 -25.74
N ALA A 179 1.55 16.21 -26.24
CA ALA A 179 1.39 15.97 -27.69
C ALA A 179 0.59 17.07 -28.41
N GLY A 180 -0.08 17.98 -27.66
CA GLY A 180 -0.95 19.01 -28.22
C GLY A 180 -2.31 18.48 -28.71
N GLU A 181 -2.72 17.29 -28.26
CA GLU A 181 -3.99 16.65 -28.63
C GLU A 181 -5.17 17.23 -27.83
N ILE A 182 -4.93 17.71 -26.63
CA ILE A 182 -5.90 18.35 -25.72
C ILE A 182 -5.29 19.63 -25.15
N ASP A 183 -6.13 20.55 -24.71
CA ASP A 183 -5.72 21.73 -23.96
C ASP A 183 -5.78 21.51 -22.42
N GLU A 184 -5.44 22.55 -21.65
CA GLU A 184 -5.43 22.49 -20.18
C GLU A 184 -6.85 22.33 -19.61
N GLU A 185 -7.85 22.97 -20.20
CA GLU A 185 -9.24 22.88 -19.74
C GLU A 185 -9.77 21.45 -19.91
N GLU A 186 -9.54 20.84 -21.05
CA GLU A 186 -9.90 19.44 -21.32
C GLU A 186 -9.14 18.49 -20.37
N PHE A 187 -7.85 18.75 -20.12
CA PHE A 187 -7.07 17.97 -19.16
C PHE A 187 -7.69 18.00 -17.74
N LEU A 188 -8.08 19.18 -17.26
CA LEU A 188 -8.70 19.34 -15.94
C LEU A 188 -10.08 18.69 -15.89
N ASN A 189 -10.89 18.81 -16.94
CA ASN A 189 -12.22 18.19 -17.04
C ASN A 189 -12.11 16.66 -16.96
N ARG A 190 -11.20 16.05 -17.71
CA ARG A 190 -10.93 14.60 -17.65
C ARG A 190 -10.49 14.14 -16.27
N ALA A 191 -9.66 14.94 -15.60
CA ALA A 191 -9.20 14.65 -14.25
C ALA A 191 -10.35 14.68 -13.24
N THR A 192 -11.23 15.68 -13.29
CA THR A 192 -12.37 15.80 -12.36
C THR A 192 -13.41 14.71 -12.58
N ASP A 193 -13.69 14.32 -13.80
CA ASP A 193 -14.65 13.27 -14.14
C ASP A 193 -14.20 11.87 -13.71
N SER A 194 -12.93 11.70 -13.41
CA SER A 194 -12.41 10.45 -12.86
C SER A 194 -12.78 10.19 -11.39
N ALA A 195 -13.37 11.19 -10.71
CA ALA A 195 -13.72 11.14 -9.29
C ALA A 195 -15.24 11.35 -9.05
N PRO A 196 -16.10 10.42 -9.50
CA PRO A 196 -17.56 10.62 -9.58
C PRO A 196 -18.29 10.44 -8.24
N SER A 197 -17.65 9.93 -7.20
CA SER A 197 -18.32 9.59 -5.94
C SER A 197 -17.37 9.60 -4.74
N ALA A 198 -17.90 9.38 -3.54
CA ALA A 198 -17.11 9.03 -2.37
C ALA A 198 -16.35 7.71 -2.60
N GLY A 199 -15.22 7.54 -1.94
CA GLY A 199 -14.37 6.35 -1.99
C GLY A 199 -12.91 6.67 -2.31
N HIS A 200 -12.07 5.65 -2.27
CA HIS A 200 -10.68 5.75 -2.74
C HIS A 200 -10.59 5.56 -4.26
N CYS A 201 -9.38 5.63 -4.83
CA CYS A 201 -9.19 5.47 -6.27
C CYS A 201 -9.89 4.22 -6.83
N ASN A 202 -10.56 4.38 -7.97
CA ASN A 202 -11.33 3.32 -8.65
C ASN A 202 -10.48 2.46 -9.61
N THR A 203 -9.17 2.70 -9.66
CA THR A 203 -8.18 1.89 -10.38
C THR A 203 -7.47 0.92 -9.43
N MET A 204 -6.67 -0.02 -9.96
CA MET A 204 -5.78 -0.88 -9.17
C MET A 204 -4.49 -0.11 -8.81
N GLY A 205 -4.67 1.08 -8.25
CA GLY A 205 -3.62 1.86 -7.60
C GLY A 205 -3.30 1.30 -6.20
N THR A 206 -2.52 2.06 -5.42
CA THR A 206 -2.06 1.58 -4.10
C THR A 206 -3.21 1.38 -3.11
N ALA A 207 -4.24 2.23 -3.13
CA ALA A 207 -5.40 2.08 -2.24
C ALA A 207 -6.13 0.75 -2.46
N SER A 208 -6.55 0.44 -3.70
CA SER A 208 -7.21 -0.83 -4.03
C SER A 208 -6.29 -2.03 -3.77
N THR A 209 -4.99 -1.90 -4.09
CA THR A 209 -3.99 -2.95 -3.82
C THR A 209 -3.88 -3.25 -2.33
N MET A 210 -3.73 -2.23 -1.47
CA MET A 210 -3.55 -2.46 -0.03
C MET A 210 -4.82 -2.99 0.65
N ASN A 211 -6.01 -2.59 0.20
CA ASN A 211 -7.25 -3.19 0.69
C ASN A 211 -7.39 -4.66 0.22
N ALA A 212 -6.98 -4.99 -1.01
CA ALA A 212 -6.89 -6.37 -1.48
C ALA A 212 -5.86 -7.20 -0.68
N VAL A 213 -4.73 -6.61 -0.31
CA VAL A 213 -3.72 -7.22 0.57
C VAL A 213 -4.30 -7.54 1.94
N ALA A 214 -5.04 -6.62 2.56
CA ALA A 214 -5.68 -6.87 3.85
C ALA A 214 -6.64 -8.08 3.80
N GLU A 215 -7.38 -8.22 2.70
CA GLU A 215 -8.26 -9.38 2.47
C GLU A 215 -7.45 -10.67 2.22
N ALA A 216 -6.40 -10.61 1.42
CA ALA A 216 -5.52 -11.74 1.13
C ALA A 216 -4.75 -12.23 2.38
N LEU A 217 -4.38 -11.32 3.28
CA LEU A 217 -3.78 -11.63 4.59
C LEU A 217 -4.79 -12.25 5.57
N GLY A 218 -6.08 -12.27 5.22
CA GLY A 218 -7.14 -12.75 6.10
C GLY A 218 -7.58 -11.77 7.18
N LEU A 219 -7.24 -10.48 7.09
CA LEU A 219 -7.57 -9.46 8.09
C LEU A 219 -8.88 -8.71 7.80
N SER A 220 -9.56 -8.97 6.67
CA SER A 220 -10.89 -8.45 6.33
C SER A 220 -11.88 -9.58 6.15
N LEU A 221 -13.17 -9.29 6.30
CA LEU A 221 -14.22 -10.22 5.87
C LEU A 221 -14.14 -10.42 4.35
N THR A 222 -14.45 -11.63 3.91
CA THR A 222 -14.39 -12.03 2.50
C THR A 222 -15.26 -11.13 1.62
N GLY A 223 -14.65 -10.54 0.59
CA GLY A 223 -15.31 -9.61 -0.34
C GLY A 223 -15.31 -8.15 0.12
N CYS A 224 -14.69 -7.83 1.25
CA CYS A 224 -14.67 -6.46 1.79
C CYS A 224 -13.97 -5.46 0.87
N ALA A 225 -12.83 -5.81 0.29
CA ALA A 225 -11.95 -4.85 -0.39
C ALA A 225 -12.61 -4.14 -1.59
N ALA A 226 -13.34 -4.88 -2.42
CA ALA A 226 -13.77 -4.40 -3.75
C ALA A 226 -15.15 -3.73 -3.77
N ILE A 227 -15.96 -3.80 -2.71
CA ILE A 227 -17.30 -3.17 -2.70
C ILE A 227 -17.15 -1.65 -2.88
N PRO A 228 -17.77 -1.02 -3.91
CA PRO A 228 -17.71 0.43 -4.06
C PRO A 228 -18.30 1.16 -2.85
N ALA A 229 -17.71 2.31 -2.52
CA ALA A 229 -18.09 3.08 -1.34
C ALA A 229 -19.58 3.45 -1.29
N PRO A 230 -20.24 3.88 -2.41
CA PRO A 230 -21.65 4.25 -2.38
C PRO A 230 -22.62 3.06 -2.38
N TYR A 231 -22.14 1.82 -2.54
CA TYR A 231 -23.04 0.66 -2.59
C TYR A 231 -23.63 0.34 -1.21
N ARG A 232 -24.92 -0.08 -1.17
CA ARG A 232 -25.59 -0.52 0.06
C ARG A 232 -24.83 -1.64 0.77
N GLU A 233 -24.19 -2.52 0.01
CA GLU A 233 -23.39 -3.65 0.49
C GLU A 233 -22.20 -3.18 1.35
N ARG A 234 -21.72 -1.95 1.13
CA ARG A 234 -20.66 -1.34 1.96
C ARG A 234 -21.14 -1.11 3.41
N GLY A 235 -22.35 -0.59 3.57
CA GLY A 235 -22.96 -0.43 4.89
C GLY A 235 -23.26 -1.77 5.58
N GLN A 236 -23.67 -2.78 4.81
CA GLN A 236 -23.85 -4.15 5.32
C GLN A 236 -22.53 -4.75 5.80
N MET A 237 -21.46 -4.59 5.00
CA MET A 237 -20.12 -5.04 5.36
C MET A 237 -19.61 -4.37 6.65
N ALA A 238 -19.87 -3.07 6.82
CA ALA A 238 -19.51 -2.35 8.04
C ALA A 238 -20.23 -2.92 9.28
N TYR A 239 -21.51 -3.22 9.14
CA TYR A 239 -22.30 -3.83 10.21
C TYR A 239 -21.77 -5.23 10.58
N GLU A 240 -21.53 -6.10 9.59
CA GLU A 240 -21.03 -7.45 9.83
C GLU A 240 -19.59 -7.43 10.38
N THR A 241 -18.76 -6.47 9.95
CA THR A 241 -17.42 -6.26 10.53
C THR A 241 -17.54 -5.90 12.02
N GLY A 242 -18.49 -5.03 12.38
CA GLY A 242 -18.77 -4.66 13.77
C GLY A 242 -19.25 -5.84 14.61
N ARG A 243 -20.06 -6.74 14.05
CA ARG A 243 -20.46 -7.98 14.74
C ARG A 243 -19.27 -8.93 14.92
N ARG A 244 -18.51 -9.16 13.86
CA ARG A 244 -17.42 -10.14 13.86
C ARG A 244 -16.30 -9.77 14.84
N ILE A 245 -15.94 -8.50 14.97
CA ILE A 245 -14.86 -8.11 15.89
C ILE A 245 -15.21 -8.40 17.36
N VAL A 246 -16.49 -8.35 17.74
CA VAL A 246 -16.93 -8.74 19.09
C VAL A 246 -16.70 -10.24 19.31
N GLU A 247 -17.02 -11.08 18.34
CA GLU A 247 -16.75 -12.52 18.41
C GLU A 247 -15.24 -12.80 18.51
N MET A 248 -14.44 -12.14 17.67
CA MET A 248 -12.99 -12.25 17.71
C MET A 248 -12.39 -11.86 19.07
N ALA A 249 -12.99 -10.88 19.75
CA ALA A 249 -12.57 -10.51 21.11
C ALA A 249 -12.79 -11.67 22.10
N TYR A 250 -13.91 -12.35 22.04
CA TYR A 250 -14.19 -13.55 22.86
C TYR A 250 -13.28 -14.73 22.50
N GLU A 251 -12.96 -14.92 21.23
CA GLU A 251 -12.09 -15.98 20.69
C GLU A 251 -10.59 -15.70 20.93
N ASP A 252 -10.23 -14.49 21.34
CA ASP A 252 -8.85 -14.00 21.39
C ASP A 252 -8.13 -14.17 20.04
N LEU A 253 -8.84 -13.92 18.92
CA LEU A 253 -8.33 -14.05 17.57
C LEU A 253 -7.55 -12.80 17.17
N ARG A 254 -6.22 -12.87 17.28
CA ARG A 254 -5.28 -11.74 17.15
C ARG A 254 -4.53 -11.77 15.83
N PRO A 255 -3.91 -10.66 15.42
CA PRO A 255 -3.01 -10.61 14.26
C PRO A 255 -1.90 -11.67 14.29
N SER A 256 -1.31 -11.93 15.45
CA SER A 256 -0.24 -12.96 15.61
C SER A 256 -0.69 -14.40 15.30
N LYS A 257 -2.00 -14.68 15.30
CA LYS A 257 -2.56 -15.97 14.90
C LYS A 257 -2.88 -16.07 13.42
N ILE A 258 -3.06 -14.93 12.74
CA ILE A 258 -3.49 -14.82 11.33
C ILE A 258 -2.28 -14.55 10.43
N LEU A 259 -1.39 -13.65 10.86
CA LEU A 259 -0.26 -13.19 10.06
C LEU A 259 0.91 -14.17 10.18
N THR A 260 1.05 -15.02 9.19
CA THR A 260 2.14 -15.98 9.03
C THR A 260 2.97 -15.65 7.79
N ARG A 261 4.13 -16.29 7.62
CA ARG A 261 4.92 -16.15 6.39
C ARG A 261 4.07 -16.53 5.16
N GLU A 262 3.32 -17.60 5.24
CA GLU A 262 2.47 -18.11 4.16
C GLU A 262 1.39 -17.10 3.78
N SER A 263 0.75 -16.44 4.76
CA SER A 263 -0.24 -15.40 4.48
C SER A 263 0.36 -14.18 3.77
N PHE A 264 1.59 -13.77 4.13
CA PHE A 264 2.31 -12.72 3.43
C PHE A 264 2.73 -13.13 2.01
N LEU A 265 3.19 -14.37 1.81
CA LEU A 265 3.48 -14.89 0.47
C LEU A 265 2.22 -14.97 -0.39
N ASN A 266 1.07 -15.36 0.18
CA ASN A 266 -0.22 -15.27 -0.50
C ASN A 266 -0.54 -13.83 -0.91
N ALA A 267 -0.30 -12.85 -0.05
CA ALA A 267 -0.52 -11.45 -0.37
C ALA A 267 0.37 -10.96 -1.53
N ILE A 268 1.66 -11.31 -1.55
CA ILE A 268 2.57 -11.00 -2.68
C ILE A 268 2.04 -11.58 -3.99
N ARG A 269 1.58 -12.84 -3.99
CA ARG A 269 1.00 -13.51 -5.17
C ARG A 269 -0.27 -12.81 -5.65
N VAL A 270 -1.14 -12.41 -4.73
CA VAL A 270 -2.35 -11.65 -5.06
C VAL A 270 -2.00 -10.29 -5.68
N VAL A 271 -1.04 -9.55 -5.10
CA VAL A 271 -0.58 -8.26 -5.67
C VAL A 271 -0.11 -8.44 -7.11
N SER A 272 0.63 -9.50 -7.41
CA SER A 272 1.09 -9.80 -8.77
C SER A 272 -0.08 -10.12 -9.70
N ALA A 273 -0.98 -11.01 -9.29
CA ALA A 273 -2.11 -11.46 -10.12
C ALA A 273 -3.14 -10.37 -10.44
N ILE A 274 -3.32 -9.40 -9.55
CA ILE A 274 -4.22 -8.26 -9.78
C ILE A 274 -3.56 -7.11 -10.55
N GLY A 275 -2.26 -7.20 -10.87
CA GLY A 275 -1.50 -6.08 -11.42
C GLY A 275 -1.42 -4.91 -10.45
N GLY A 276 -1.21 -5.20 -9.17
CA GLY A 276 -1.21 -4.23 -8.08
C GLY A 276 -0.06 -3.23 -8.12
N SER A 277 -0.08 -2.31 -7.19
CA SER A 277 0.92 -1.23 -7.07
C SER A 277 2.27 -1.73 -6.57
N SER A 278 3.36 -1.22 -7.13
CA SER A 278 4.73 -1.41 -6.61
C SER A 278 4.94 -0.84 -5.20
N ASN A 279 4.07 0.07 -4.75
CA ASN A 279 4.07 0.56 -3.37
C ASN A 279 3.70 -0.52 -2.35
N ALA A 280 3.08 -1.63 -2.79
CA ALA A 280 2.79 -2.76 -1.92
C ALA A 280 4.07 -3.38 -1.33
N GLN A 281 5.20 -3.33 -2.06
CA GLN A 281 6.45 -3.91 -1.62
C GLN A 281 6.91 -3.33 -0.27
N PRO A 282 7.20 -2.03 -0.11
CA PRO A 282 7.64 -1.51 1.19
C PRO A 282 6.57 -1.63 2.27
N HIS A 283 5.29 -1.61 1.90
CA HIS A 283 4.21 -1.73 2.88
C HIS A 283 4.05 -3.16 3.42
N ILE A 284 4.12 -4.16 2.56
CA ILE A 284 4.08 -5.58 2.97
C ILE A 284 5.31 -5.93 3.82
N MET A 285 6.50 -5.48 3.42
CA MET A 285 7.73 -5.68 4.22
C MET A 285 7.59 -5.05 5.61
N ALA A 286 7.07 -3.83 5.69
CA ALA A 286 6.84 -3.14 6.97
C ALA A 286 5.83 -3.89 7.86
N MET A 287 4.71 -4.31 7.31
CA MET A 287 3.69 -5.06 8.06
C MET A 287 4.26 -6.39 8.58
N ALA A 288 5.03 -7.11 7.77
CA ALA A 288 5.68 -8.36 8.17
C ALA A 288 6.65 -8.15 9.32
N GLN A 289 7.50 -7.12 9.27
CA GLN A 289 8.43 -6.81 10.37
C GLN A 289 7.69 -6.52 11.68
N HIS A 290 6.62 -5.72 11.65
CA HIS A 290 5.82 -5.43 12.85
C HIS A 290 5.02 -6.65 13.35
N ALA A 291 4.66 -7.57 12.46
CA ALA A 291 4.07 -8.86 12.84
C ALA A 291 5.11 -9.88 13.34
N GLY A 292 6.41 -9.59 13.19
CA GLY A 292 7.48 -10.51 13.54
C GLY A 292 7.67 -11.66 12.57
N VAL A 293 7.21 -11.47 11.34
CA VAL A 293 7.36 -12.42 10.24
C VAL A 293 8.55 -12.01 9.38
N THR A 294 9.46 -12.95 9.15
CA THR A 294 10.61 -12.73 8.27
C THR A 294 10.19 -12.86 6.82
N LEU A 295 10.30 -11.75 6.08
CA LEU A 295 10.27 -11.71 4.63
C LEU A 295 11.60 -11.20 4.12
N TYR A 296 12.00 -11.67 2.95
CA TYR A 296 13.18 -11.20 2.25
C TYR A 296 12.77 -10.37 1.02
N PRO A 297 13.54 -9.36 0.62
CA PRO A 297 13.26 -8.61 -0.60
C PRO A 297 13.11 -9.50 -1.84
N GLU A 298 13.87 -10.61 -1.90
CA GLU A 298 13.83 -11.61 -2.96
C GLU A 298 12.49 -12.35 -3.07
N ASP A 299 11.72 -12.46 -1.98
CA ASP A 299 10.40 -13.12 -1.99
C ASP A 299 9.47 -12.52 -3.06
N TRP A 300 9.69 -11.27 -3.45
CA TRP A 300 8.93 -10.61 -4.52
C TRP A 300 9.20 -11.21 -5.90
N SER A 301 10.44 -11.61 -6.21
CA SER A 301 10.74 -12.37 -7.42
C SER A 301 10.38 -13.85 -7.27
N ASP A 302 10.80 -14.47 -6.16
CA ASP A 302 10.70 -15.92 -5.97
C ASP A 302 9.24 -16.41 -5.92
N HIS A 303 8.33 -15.58 -5.38
CA HIS A 303 6.92 -15.92 -5.21
C HIS A 303 5.96 -15.05 -6.02
N GLY A 304 6.42 -13.92 -6.55
CA GLY A 304 5.58 -12.95 -7.24
C GLY A 304 5.82 -12.85 -8.75
N TYR A 305 7.04 -13.07 -9.24
CA TYR A 305 7.37 -12.77 -10.65
C TYR A 305 6.67 -13.68 -11.66
N ASP A 306 6.70 -14.99 -11.43
CA ASP A 306 6.11 -16.00 -12.33
C ASP A 306 4.56 -16.06 -12.25
N LEU A 307 3.92 -15.07 -11.63
CA LEU A 307 2.46 -15.00 -11.55
C LEU A 307 1.87 -14.33 -12.80
N PRO A 308 0.74 -14.86 -13.30
CA PRO A 308 0.03 -14.24 -14.42
C PRO A 308 -0.75 -13.01 -13.98
N LEU A 309 -0.98 -12.07 -14.91
CA LEU A 309 -1.96 -11.00 -14.75
C LEU A 309 -3.36 -11.56 -15.04
N LEU A 310 -4.21 -11.58 -14.03
CA LEU A 310 -5.59 -12.10 -14.14
C LEU A 310 -6.63 -11.00 -14.25
N VAL A 311 -6.38 -9.80 -13.71
CA VAL A 311 -7.38 -8.75 -13.58
C VAL A 311 -7.20 -7.68 -14.65
N ASN A 312 -8.25 -7.49 -15.47
CA ASN A 312 -8.29 -6.50 -16.54
C ASN A 312 -8.71 -5.13 -16.04
N MET A 313 -7.91 -4.55 -15.14
CA MET A 313 -8.18 -3.27 -14.47
C MET A 313 -7.04 -2.29 -14.69
N GLN A 314 -7.35 -1.01 -14.91
CA GLN A 314 -6.34 0.05 -15.04
C GLN A 314 -5.44 0.12 -13.79
N PRO A 315 -4.12 0.38 -13.93
CA PRO A 315 -3.42 0.80 -15.15
C PRO A 315 -3.02 -0.35 -16.10
N ALA A 316 -2.91 -1.59 -15.62
CA ALA A 316 -2.45 -2.74 -16.42
C ALA A 316 -3.50 -3.27 -17.41
N GLY A 317 -4.76 -2.92 -17.22
CA GLY A 317 -5.89 -3.34 -18.05
C GLY A 317 -6.79 -2.18 -18.46
N LYS A 318 -8.05 -2.52 -18.77
CA LYS A 318 -9.02 -1.61 -19.42
C LYS A 318 -10.06 -1.05 -18.44
N TYR A 319 -10.58 -1.85 -17.51
CA TYR A 319 -11.76 -1.54 -16.70
C TYR A 319 -11.40 -0.92 -15.35
N LEU A 320 -12.44 -0.63 -14.53
CA LEU A 320 -12.33 0.01 -13.23
C LEU A 320 -12.94 -0.85 -12.11
N GLY A 321 -12.92 -0.32 -10.88
CA GLY A 321 -13.23 -1.04 -9.65
C GLY A 321 -14.65 -1.55 -9.53
N GLU A 322 -15.63 -0.84 -10.08
CA GLU A 322 -17.03 -1.24 -10.01
C GLU A 322 -17.28 -2.56 -10.76
N ARG A 323 -16.69 -2.70 -11.96
CA ARG A 323 -16.76 -3.96 -12.73
C ARG A 323 -16.00 -5.08 -12.03
N PHE A 324 -14.86 -4.77 -11.38
CA PHE A 324 -14.09 -5.73 -10.60
C PHE A 324 -14.93 -6.32 -9.44
N HIS A 325 -15.63 -5.47 -8.69
CA HIS A 325 -16.56 -5.91 -7.66
C HIS A 325 -17.65 -6.84 -8.23
N ARG A 326 -18.30 -6.44 -9.31
CA ARG A 326 -19.38 -7.24 -9.95
C ARG A 326 -18.87 -8.58 -10.48
N ALA A 327 -17.63 -8.66 -10.91
CA ALA A 327 -16.97 -9.89 -11.36
C ALA A 327 -16.68 -10.88 -10.22
N GLY A 328 -16.74 -10.43 -8.97
CA GLY A 328 -16.47 -11.24 -7.77
C GLY A 328 -15.32 -10.72 -6.91
N GLY A 329 -14.59 -9.69 -7.36
CA GLY A 329 -13.54 -9.02 -6.60
C GLY A 329 -12.38 -9.92 -6.20
N VAL A 330 -11.75 -9.61 -5.06
CA VAL A 330 -10.60 -10.37 -4.54
C VAL A 330 -10.90 -11.85 -4.31
N PRO A 331 -12.08 -12.27 -3.79
CA PRO A 331 -12.41 -13.68 -3.65
C PRO A 331 -12.33 -14.47 -4.95
N ALA A 332 -12.76 -13.91 -6.07
CA ALA A 332 -12.68 -14.57 -7.36
C ALA A 332 -11.24 -14.72 -7.87
N VAL A 333 -10.38 -13.73 -7.59
CA VAL A 333 -8.93 -13.82 -7.88
C VAL A 333 -8.28 -14.91 -7.03
N LEU A 334 -8.59 -14.95 -5.73
CA LEU A 334 -8.10 -15.99 -4.83
C LEU A 334 -8.53 -17.39 -5.32
N HIS A 335 -9.77 -17.53 -5.79
CA HIS A 335 -10.27 -18.77 -6.38
C HIS A 335 -9.43 -19.22 -7.58
N GLU A 336 -9.12 -18.33 -8.51
CA GLU A 336 -8.27 -18.62 -9.67
C GLU A 336 -6.83 -19.02 -9.25
N LEU A 337 -6.25 -18.32 -8.28
CA LEU A 337 -4.93 -18.67 -7.76
C LEU A 337 -4.90 -20.01 -7.01
N ILE A 338 -5.97 -20.37 -6.31
CA ILE A 338 -6.13 -21.69 -5.69
C ILE A 338 -6.24 -22.77 -6.78
N ALA A 339 -7.04 -22.54 -7.83
CA ALA A 339 -7.15 -23.45 -8.97
C ALA A 339 -5.80 -23.66 -9.68
N GLY A 340 -4.97 -22.64 -9.75
CA GLY A 340 -3.60 -22.70 -10.27
C GLY A 340 -2.57 -23.28 -9.29
N GLY A 341 -2.97 -23.69 -8.08
CA GLY A 341 -2.06 -24.25 -7.06
C GLY A 341 -1.04 -23.23 -6.51
N LYS A 342 -1.39 -21.93 -6.52
CA LYS A 342 -0.47 -20.84 -6.16
C LYS A 342 -0.68 -20.26 -4.76
N LEU A 343 -1.69 -20.72 -4.00
CA LEU A 343 -1.94 -20.22 -2.65
C LEU A 343 -1.84 -21.33 -1.59
N ASP A 344 -1.35 -20.96 -0.42
CA ASP A 344 -1.55 -21.77 0.78
C ASP A 344 -2.97 -21.53 1.30
N THR A 345 -3.82 -22.56 1.14
CA THR A 345 -5.24 -22.50 1.50
C THR A 345 -5.51 -22.65 2.99
N SER A 346 -4.50 -23.03 3.78
CA SER A 346 -4.62 -23.27 5.22
C SER A 346 -4.55 -22.02 6.08
N CYS A 347 -4.11 -20.87 5.51
CA CYS A 347 -3.97 -19.63 6.22
C CYS A 347 -5.27 -19.22 6.92
N LEU A 348 -5.19 -18.96 8.23
CA LEU A 348 -6.32 -18.55 9.06
C LEU A 348 -6.74 -17.11 8.74
N THR A 349 -8.03 -16.81 8.87
CA THR A 349 -8.59 -15.49 8.64
C THR A 349 -9.42 -14.98 9.82
N VAL A 350 -9.81 -13.71 9.78
CA VAL A 350 -10.71 -13.10 10.78
C VAL A 350 -12.06 -13.82 10.93
N THR A 351 -12.47 -14.64 9.97
CA THR A 351 -13.70 -15.43 10.08
C THR A 351 -13.57 -16.62 11.05
N GLY A 352 -12.34 -16.92 11.50
CA GLY A 352 -12.03 -18.14 12.27
C GLY A 352 -11.89 -19.39 11.41
N ARG A 353 -11.96 -19.23 10.07
CA ARG A 353 -11.79 -20.29 9.08
C ARG A 353 -10.56 -20.02 8.22
N SER A 354 -10.11 -21.04 7.50
CA SER A 354 -9.02 -20.87 6.54
C SER A 354 -9.48 -20.08 5.31
N ILE A 355 -8.49 -19.53 4.58
CA ILE A 355 -8.76 -18.82 3.32
C ILE A 355 -9.40 -19.78 2.29
N GLY A 356 -8.96 -21.05 2.24
CA GLY A 356 -9.54 -22.06 1.35
C GLY A 356 -11.02 -22.30 1.62
N GLU A 357 -11.43 -22.40 2.90
CA GLU A 357 -12.85 -22.56 3.26
C GLU A 357 -13.70 -21.35 2.88
N ASN A 358 -13.14 -20.12 3.05
CA ASN A 358 -13.86 -18.90 2.72
C ASN A 358 -14.03 -18.67 1.21
N ILE A 359 -13.13 -19.22 0.39
CA ILE A 359 -13.07 -19.01 -1.06
C ILE A 359 -13.77 -20.13 -1.83
N ALA A 360 -14.13 -21.25 -1.19
CA ALA A 360 -14.86 -22.33 -1.84
C ALA A 360 -16.11 -21.81 -2.57
N GLY A 361 -16.22 -22.09 -3.87
CA GLY A 361 -17.34 -21.70 -4.72
C GLY A 361 -17.39 -20.19 -5.08
N ARG A 362 -16.30 -19.46 -4.91
CA ARG A 362 -16.21 -18.02 -5.24
C ARG A 362 -15.70 -17.77 -6.67
N GLU A 363 -16.23 -18.46 -7.65
CA GLU A 363 -15.88 -18.28 -9.05
C GLU A 363 -16.22 -16.88 -9.55
N THR A 364 -15.47 -16.42 -10.57
CA THR A 364 -15.79 -15.15 -11.23
C THR A 364 -17.08 -15.22 -12.01
N ARG A 365 -17.80 -14.09 -12.04
CA ARG A 365 -19.03 -13.89 -12.84
C ARG A 365 -18.76 -13.20 -14.18
N ASP A 366 -17.51 -12.78 -14.42
CA ASP A 366 -17.11 -12.03 -15.62
C ASP A 366 -15.67 -12.38 -16.01
N ARG A 367 -15.54 -13.29 -16.97
CA ARG A 367 -14.25 -13.76 -17.48
C ARG A 367 -13.51 -12.73 -18.33
N GLU A 368 -14.14 -11.66 -18.73
CA GLU A 368 -13.43 -10.54 -19.38
C GLU A 368 -12.69 -9.68 -18.34
N MET A 369 -13.26 -9.55 -17.16
CA MET A 369 -12.67 -8.79 -16.05
C MET A 369 -11.65 -9.58 -15.25
N ILE A 370 -11.96 -10.84 -14.91
CA ILE A 370 -11.06 -11.75 -14.20
C ILE A 370 -10.84 -12.98 -15.07
N LYS A 371 -9.64 -13.10 -15.62
CA LYS A 371 -9.24 -14.18 -16.51
C LYS A 371 -9.03 -15.49 -15.73
N PRO A 372 -9.24 -16.65 -16.37
CA PRO A 372 -8.86 -17.92 -15.77
C PRO A 372 -7.34 -18.02 -15.65
N PHE A 373 -6.88 -18.80 -14.66
CA PHE A 373 -5.45 -18.94 -14.37
C PHE A 373 -4.67 -19.52 -15.57
N ASP A 374 -5.27 -20.44 -16.33
CA ASP A 374 -4.69 -21.11 -17.50
C ASP A 374 -4.83 -20.33 -18.82
N ALA A 375 -5.54 -19.18 -18.81
CA ALA A 375 -5.67 -18.28 -19.95
C ALA A 375 -5.64 -16.82 -19.50
N PRO A 376 -4.53 -16.34 -18.92
CA PRO A 376 -4.41 -15.01 -18.33
C PRO A 376 -4.32 -13.92 -19.40
N MET A 377 -4.35 -12.64 -18.97
CA MET A 377 -4.05 -11.50 -19.83
C MET A 377 -2.57 -11.47 -20.24
N MET A 378 -1.69 -11.83 -19.33
CA MET A 378 -0.25 -11.84 -19.50
C MET A 378 0.34 -12.90 -18.58
N GLU A 379 1.19 -13.76 -19.12
CA GLU A 379 2.00 -14.69 -18.34
C GLU A 379 3.20 -13.95 -17.75
N ARG A 380 3.70 -14.40 -16.61
CA ARG A 380 4.88 -13.84 -15.93
C ARG A 380 4.81 -12.31 -15.84
N ALA A 381 3.79 -11.81 -15.17
CA ALA A 381 3.42 -10.40 -15.13
C ALA A 381 3.57 -9.76 -13.73
N GLY A 382 4.27 -10.41 -12.83
CA GLY A 382 4.44 -9.94 -11.46
C GLY A 382 5.57 -8.93 -11.29
N PHE A 383 6.26 -9.04 -10.18
CA PHE A 383 7.33 -8.10 -9.79
C PHE A 383 8.69 -8.77 -9.88
N LEU A 384 9.59 -8.13 -10.61
CA LEU A 384 10.98 -8.56 -10.75
C LEU A 384 11.88 -7.73 -9.83
N VAL A 385 12.66 -8.39 -8.99
CA VAL A 385 13.74 -7.78 -8.20
C VAL A 385 14.99 -7.77 -9.04
N LEU A 386 15.65 -6.61 -9.12
CA LEU A 386 16.92 -6.41 -9.78
C LEU A 386 18.02 -6.04 -8.77
N LYS A 387 19.25 -6.43 -9.06
CA LYS A 387 20.46 -6.14 -8.28
C LYS A 387 21.60 -5.77 -9.21
N GLY A 388 22.65 -5.16 -8.70
CA GLY A 388 23.85 -4.85 -9.49
C GLY A 388 24.80 -3.89 -8.79
N ASN A 389 25.71 -3.29 -9.52
CA ASN A 389 26.68 -2.36 -8.94
C ASN A 389 26.04 -1.01 -8.54
N LEU A 390 24.82 -0.74 -9.00
CA LEU A 390 24.05 0.45 -8.64
C LEU A 390 23.24 0.30 -7.36
N PHE A 391 22.85 -0.92 -7.00
CA PHE A 391 22.01 -1.19 -5.82
C PHE A 391 21.96 -2.67 -5.48
N ASP A 392 21.65 -2.95 -4.22
CA ASP A 392 21.41 -4.31 -3.72
C ASP A 392 19.97 -4.77 -3.97
N PHE A 393 19.05 -3.81 -4.14
CA PHE A 393 17.63 -4.04 -4.40
C PHE A 393 17.04 -2.91 -5.25
N GLY A 394 16.33 -3.28 -6.30
CA GLY A 394 15.38 -2.46 -7.04
C GLY A 394 14.23 -3.35 -7.51
N ILE A 395 13.04 -2.81 -7.69
CA ILE A 395 11.86 -3.59 -8.09
C ILE A 395 11.20 -3.01 -9.34
N MET A 396 10.81 -3.89 -10.26
CA MET A 396 10.09 -3.54 -11.48
C MET A 396 8.74 -4.26 -11.52
N LYS A 397 7.66 -3.51 -11.80
CA LYS A 397 6.35 -4.05 -12.11
C LYS A 397 6.28 -4.39 -13.58
N THR A 398 6.21 -5.69 -13.94
CA THR A 398 6.27 -6.12 -15.34
C THR A 398 4.93 -6.11 -16.05
N SER A 399 3.81 -6.10 -15.32
CA SER A 399 2.45 -6.06 -15.87
C SER A 399 2.11 -4.78 -16.63
N VAL A 400 2.91 -3.71 -16.51
CA VAL A 400 2.74 -2.44 -17.24
C VAL A 400 3.71 -2.28 -18.41
N ILE A 401 4.53 -3.27 -18.70
CA ILE A 401 5.41 -3.25 -19.88
C ILE A 401 4.54 -3.37 -21.13
N SER A 402 4.36 -2.26 -21.84
CA SER A 402 3.55 -2.21 -23.06
C SER A 402 4.21 -2.97 -24.23
N ALA A 403 3.39 -3.37 -25.20
CA ALA A 403 3.91 -4.00 -26.43
C ALA A 403 4.92 -3.09 -27.17
N ALA A 404 4.67 -1.76 -27.18
CA ALA A 404 5.57 -0.79 -27.79
C ALA A 404 6.92 -0.70 -27.07
N PHE A 405 6.90 -0.68 -25.72
CA PHE A 405 8.12 -0.70 -24.92
C PHE A 405 8.89 -2.00 -25.12
N ARG A 406 8.22 -3.15 -25.10
CA ARG A 406 8.83 -4.46 -25.36
C ARG A 406 9.47 -4.53 -26.73
N ALA A 407 8.77 -4.08 -27.77
CA ALA A 407 9.29 -4.06 -29.13
C ALA A 407 10.56 -3.19 -29.28
N ARG A 408 10.61 -2.07 -28.54
CA ARG A 408 11.73 -1.12 -28.61
C ARG A 408 12.96 -1.58 -27.81
N TYR A 409 12.78 -2.10 -26.60
CA TYR A 409 13.88 -2.35 -25.67
C TYR A 409 14.16 -3.82 -25.39
N LEU A 410 13.17 -4.70 -25.53
CA LEU A 410 13.23 -6.05 -24.99
C LEU A 410 13.11 -7.15 -26.04
N SER A 411 13.14 -6.80 -27.34
CA SER A 411 12.95 -7.76 -28.44
C SER A 411 14.10 -7.78 -29.45
N ALA A 412 15.28 -7.29 -29.06
CA ALA A 412 16.45 -7.32 -29.94
C ALA A 412 16.93 -8.78 -30.11
N PRO A 413 17.10 -9.28 -31.37
CA PRO A 413 17.52 -10.66 -31.61
C PRO A 413 18.85 -11.00 -30.93
N GLY A 414 18.85 -12.04 -30.09
CA GLY A 414 20.01 -12.48 -29.30
C GLY A 414 20.29 -11.65 -28.05
N ALA A 415 19.45 -10.65 -27.77
CA ALA A 415 19.48 -9.85 -26.57
C ALA A 415 18.05 -9.62 -26.02
N GLU A 416 17.18 -10.63 -26.16
CA GLU A 416 15.82 -10.58 -25.66
C GLU A 416 15.79 -10.33 -24.15
N ASP A 417 14.89 -9.46 -23.71
CA ASP A 417 14.74 -9.00 -22.33
C ASP A 417 16.02 -8.35 -21.73
N ARG A 418 16.92 -7.83 -22.59
CA ARG A 418 18.16 -7.12 -22.22
C ARG A 418 18.33 -5.88 -23.06
N PHE A 419 18.82 -4.79 -22.45
CA PHE A 419 19.18 -3.58 -23.18
C PHE A 419 20.21 -2.75 -22.43
N GLU A 420 20.86 -1.85 -23.15
CA GLU A 420 21.73 -0.80 -22.62
C GLU A 420 21.11 0.56 -22.93
N ALA A 421 21.25 1.50 -22.00
CA ALA A 421 20.73 2.85 -22.18
C ALA A 421 21.65 3.89 -21.52
N ARG A 422 21.73 5.06 -22.13
CA ARG A 422 22.50 6.19 -21.62
C ARG A 422 21.72 6.89 -20.50
N ALA A 423 22.32 7.02 -19.34
CA ALA A 423 21.71 7.66 -18.19
C ALA A 423 21.58 9.18 -18.37
N ILE A 424 20.42 9.70 -18.01
CA ILE A 424 20.15 11.12 -17.79
C ILE A 424 19.76 11.28 -16.33
N VAL A 425 20.61 11.90 -15.53
CA VAL A 425 20.46 11.95 -14.06
C VAL A 425 19.83 13.27 -13.64
N PHE A 426 18.78 13.16 -12.80
CA PHE A 426 18.07 14.28 -12.18
C PHE A 426 18.23 14.24 -10.65
N GLU A 427 18.47 15.43 -10.08
CA GLU A 427 18.63 15.66 -8.64
C GLU A 427 17.24 15.94 -7.98
N GLY A 428 16.40 14.90 -7.91
CA GLY A 428 15.04 15.03 -7.38
C GLY A 428 14.01 15.57 -8.39
N SER A 429 12.78 15.72 -7.91
CA SER A 429 11.62 16.05 -8.73
C SER A 429 11.70 17.43 -9.39
N ASP A 430 12.16 18.43 -8.65
CA ASP A 430 12.19 19.82 -9.16
C ASP A 430 13.19 19.93 -10.32
N ASP A 431 14.37 19.32 -10.19
CA ASP A 431 15.36 19.28 -11.27
C ASP A 431 14.83 18.57 -12.53
N TYR A 432 14.14 17.44 -12.35
CA TYR A 432 13.46 16.76 -13.45
C TYR A 432 12.47 17.67 -14.18
N HIS A 433 11.56 18.32 -13.46
CA HIS A 433 10.54 19.17 -14.08
C HIS A 433 11.14 20.39 -14.79
N HIS A 434 12.22 20.96 -14.28
CA HIS A 434 12.90 22.11 -14.89
C HIS A 434 13.68 21.72 -16.15
N ARG A 435 14.28 20.52 -16.20
CA ARG A 435 15.26 20.16 -17.21
C ARG A 435 14.80 19.11 -18.22
N ILE A 436 13.68 18.42 -18.00
CA ILE A 436 13.26 17.32 -18.89
C ILE A 436 13.14 17.74 -20.37
N ASN A 437 12.76 18.98 -20.63
CA ASN A 437 12.64 19.54 -21.98
C ASN A 437 13.85 20.36 -22.42
N ASP A 438 14.98 20.33 -21.68
CA ASP A 438 16.21 21.01 -22.06
C ASP A 438 16.90 20.28 -23.22
N PRO A 439 17.02 20.90 -24.42
CA PRO A 439 17.69 20.28 -25.57
C PRO A 439 19.16 19.91 -25.30
N ALA A 440 19.82 20.57 -24.35
CA ALA A 440 21.23 20.30 -24.01
C ALA A 440 21.43 18.91 -23.38
N LEU A 441 20.39 18.27 -22.87
CA LEU A 441 20.45 16.90 -22.36
C LEU A 441 20.50 15.85 -23.47
N ASP A 442 20.14 16.23 -24.69
CA ASP A 442 20.15 15.36 -25.88
C ASP A 442 19.44 14.02 -25.62
N ILE A 443 18.21 14.10 -25.07
CA ILE A 443 17.43 12.93 -24.69
C ILE A 443 16.81 12.30 -25.94
N ASP A 444 17.15 11.04 -26.19
CA ASP A 444 16.62 10.23 -27.27
C ASP A 444 16.06 8.89 -26.77
N GLU A 445 15.64 8.01 -27.67
CA GLU A 445 15.08 6.71 -27.37
C GLU A 445 16.09 5.73 -26.73
N GLY A 446 17.40 6.00 -26.83
CA GLY A 446 18.49 5.23 -26.21
C GLY A 446 18.79 5.65 -24.76
N CYS A 447 17.98 6.54 -24.18
CA CYS A 447 18.22 7.04 -22.84
C CYS A 447 17.39 6.30 -21.77
N ILE A 448 17.93 6.26 -20.55
CA ILE A 448 17.21 5.93 -19.31
C ILE A 448 17.20 7.17 -18.41
N LEU A 449 16.01 7.54 -17.93
CA LEU A 449 15.87 8.65 -16.98
C LEU A 449 16.13 8.14 -15.57
N VAL A 450 17.07 8.74 -14.88
CA VAL A 450 17.48 8.37 -13.52
C VAL A 450 17.16 9.53 -12.58
N ILE A 451 16.41 9.26 -11.51
CA ILE A 451 16.14 10.25 -10.44
C ILE A 451 16.72 9.74 -9.12
N ARG A 452 17.49 10.59 -8.45
CA ARG A 452 18.09 10.30 -7.14
C ARG A 452 17.72 11.32 -6.10
N GLY A 453 17.99 11.02 -4.82
CA GLY A 453 17.60 11.86 -3.70
C GLY A 453 16.10 11.84 -3.43
N ALA A 454 15.41 10.79 -3.88
CA ALA A 454 13.97 10.60 -3.68
C ALA A 454 13.64 9.44 -2.74
N GLY A 455 14.65 8.84 -2.10
CA GLY A 455 14.50 7.77 -1.11
C GLY A 455 14.03 8.26 0.27
N PRO A 456 13.95 7.36 1.27
CA PRO A 456 13.43 7.67 2.60
C PRO A 456 14.10 8.85 3.28
N ILE A 457 15.42 8.98 3.15
CA ILE A 457 16.21 10.06 3.76
C ILE A 457 16.32 11.26 2.82
N GLY A 458 16.59 11.03 1.54
CA GLY A 458 16.75 12.09 0.53
C GLY A 458 15.49 12.93 0.38
N TRP A 459 14.33 12.27 0.30
CA TRP A 459 13.01 12.90 0.30
C TRP A 459 12.17 12.25 1.39
N PRO A 460 11.91 12.92 2.51
CA PRO A 460 11.29 12.26 3.67
C PRO A 460 10.01 11.50 3.30
N GLY A 461 10.03 10.17 3.50
CA GLY A 461 8.92 9.29 3.16
C GLY A 461 8.92 8.75 1.72
N SER A 462 9.90 9.06 0.88
CA SER A 462 10.03 8.60 -0.52
C SER A 462 8.87 9.01 -1.41
N ALA A 463 9.00 10.14 -2.10
CA ALA A 463 7.96 10.63 -3.01
C ALA A 463 7.73 9.71 -4.22
N GLU A 464 6.55 9.81 -4.83
CA GLU A 464 6.16 9.10 -6.05
C GLU A 464 6.62 9.87 -7.30
N VAL A 465 7.92 9.89 -7.57
CA VAL A 465 8.53 10.74 -8.61
C VAL A 465 9.27 9.98 -9.71
N VAL A 466 9.42 8.65 -9.58
CA VAL A 466 10.22 7.86 -10.53
C VAL A 466 9.50 7.63 -11.87
N ASN A 467 8.18 7.78 -11.94
CA ASN A 467 7.42 7.66 -13.18
C ASN A 467 7.57 8.92 -14.07
N MET A 468 8.80 9.22 -14.45
CA MET A 468 9.15 10.33 -15.33
C MET A 468 8.64 10.10 -16.75
N GLN A 469 8.11 11.16 -17.37
CA GLN A 469 7.71 11.14 -18.77
C GLN A 469 8.88 11.55 -19.67
N PRO A 470 8.94 11.06 -20.93
CA PRO A 470 9.88 11.57 -21.92
C PRO A 470 9.69 13.08 -22.16
N PRO A 471 10.71 13.76 -22.75
CA PRO A 471 10.54 15.12 -23.26
C PRO A 471 9.36 15.22 -24.23
N ASP A 472 8.69 16.38 -24.27
CA ASP A 472 7.54 16.63 -25.14
C ASP A 472 7.84 16.34 -26.62
N ALA A 473 9.05 16.65 -27.07
CA ALA A 473 9.49 16.37 -28.43
C ALA A 473 9.50 14.88 -28.76
N LEU A 474 9.78 14.00 -27.80
CA LEU A 474 9.70 12.54 -27.97
C LEU A 474 8.24 12.07 -27.95
N ILE A 475 7.43 12.61 -27.04
CA ILE A 475 5.99 12.29 -26.95
C ILE A 475 5.29 12.62 -28.26
N GLN A 476 5.55 13.80 -28.86
CA GLN A 476 5.03 14.23 -30.16
C GLN A 476 5.44 13.31 -31.33
N ARG A 477 6.55 12.60 -31.18
CA ARG A 477 6.99 11.57 -32.14
C ARG A 477 6.46 10.17 -31.83
N GLY A 478 5.59 10.02 -30.82
CA GLY A 478 4.96 8.75 -30.42
C GLY A 478 5.81 7.91 -29.46
N VAL A 479 6.88 8.46 -28.86
CA VAL A 479 7.64 7.79 -27.80
C VAL A 479 7.03 8.14 -26.46
N LEU A 480 6.09 7.31 -26.00
CA LEU A 480 5.29 7.60 -24.81
C LEU A 480 5.92 7.18 -23.47
N ALA A 481 7.00 6.39 -23.51
CA ALA A 481 7.73 5.95 -22.33
C ALA A 481 9.20 5.72 -22.66
N LEU A 482 10.08 6.13 -21.77
CA LEU A 482 11.48 5.73 -21.67
C LEU A 482 11.66 4.83 -20.44
N PRO A 483 12.72 4.01 -20.37
CA PRO A 483 13.09 3.36 -19.12
C PRO A 483 13.36 4.40 -18.03
N THR A 484 12.93 4.13 -16.81
CA THR A 484 13.17 5.01 -15.65
C THR A 484 13.72 4.23 -14.47
N LEU A 485 14.53 4.87 -13.66
CA LEU A 485 15.21 4.29 -12.50
C LEU A 485 15.28 5.32 -11.36
N GLY A 486 15.00 4.91 -10.12
CA GLY A 486 15.17 5.82 -9.00
C GLY A 486 15.05 5.19 -7.61
N ASP A 487 15.56 5.92 -6.61
CA ASP A 487 15.51 5.53 -5.20
C ASP A 487 14.19 5.92 -4.51
N GLY A 488 13.29 6.59 -5.25
CA GLY A 488 11.92 6.85 -4.83
C GLY A 488 10.92 5.80 -5.28
N ARG A 489 9.64 6.15 -5.14
CA ARG A 489 8.48 5.34 -5.55
C ARG A 489 7.86 5.90 -6.83
N GLN A 490 6.88 5.19 -7.35
CA GLN A 490 5.96 5.72 -8.37
C GLN A 490 4.50 5.56 -7.92
N SER A 491 3.61 6.35 -8.51
CA SER A 491 2.18 6.17 -8.31
C SER A 491 1.74 4.76 -8.75
N GLY A 492 0.94 4.10 -7.92
CA GLY A 492 0.35 2.81 -8.26
C GLY A 492 -0.57 2.85 -9.48
N THR A 493 -0.99 4.04 -9.92
CA THR A 493 -1.82 4.27 -11.11
C THR A 493 -1.00 4.53 -12.38
N SER A 494 0.33 4.58 -12.28
CA SER A 494 1.24 4.76 -13.41
C SER A 494 1.37 3.47 -14.24
N ASP A 495 1.46 3.63 -15.55
CA ASP A 495 1.79 2.59 -16.52
C ASP A 495 3.26 2.64 -17.00
N SER A 496 4.12 3.34 -16.26
CA SER A 496 5.56 3.43 -16.56
C SER A 496 6.32 2.17 -16.13
N PRO A 497 7.16 1.59 -17.01
CA PRO A 497 8.01 0.46 -16.68
C PRO A 497 9.28 0.93 -15.95
N SER A 498 9.17 1.20 -14.67
CA SER A 498 10.20 1.81 -13.84
C SER A 498 10.89 0.80 -12.93
N ILE A 499 12.19 0.98 -12.69
CA ILE A 499 12.93 0.32 -11.60
C ILE A 499 12.87 1.24 -10.38
N LEU A 500 12.29 0.76 -9.29
CA LEU A 500 11.80 1.53 -8.16
C LEU A 500 12.40 1.08 -6.85
N ASN A 501 12.22 1.92 -5.80
CA ASN A 501 12.54 1.58 -4.42
C ASN A 501 14.00 1.18 -4.24
N VAL A 502 14.89 1.70 -5.10
CA VAL A 502 16.31 1.36 -5.11
C VAL A 502 16.91 1.54 -3.72
N SER A 503 17.56 0.50 -3.24
CA SER A 503 18.16 0.45 -1.91
C SER A 503 19.55 -0.22 -1.99
N PRO A 504 20.56 0.36 -1.32
CA PRO A 504 20.55 1.61 -0.57
C PRO A 504 20.28 2.83 -1.46
N GLU A 505 19.52 3.82 -0.93
CA GLU A 505 19.28 5.08 -1.63
C GLU A 505 20.56 5.94 -1.78
N SER A 506 20.52 6.93 -2.66
CA SER A 506 21.67 7.82 -2.93
C SER A 506 22.11 8.61 -1.69
N ALA A 507 21.18 9.03 -0.84
CA ALA A 507 21.46 9.84 0.37
C ALA A 507 22.34 9.11 1.40
N VAL A 508 22.37 7.77 1.38
CA VAL A 508 23.22 6.94 2.26
C VAL A 508 24.39 6.28 1.53
N GLY A 509 24.68 6.71 0.32
CA GLY A 509 25.83 6.22 -0.46
C GLY A 509 25.54 5.02 -1.35
N GLY A 510 24.27 4.70 -1.62
CA GLY A 510 23.90 3.75 -2.67
C GLY A 510 24.45 4.18 -4.04
N GLY A 511 24.47 3.26 -5.00
CA GLY A 511 25.15 3.49 -6.29
C GLY A 511 24.58 4.65 -7.12
N LEU A 512 23.31 5.03 -6.89
CA LEU A 512 22.77 6.23 -7.52
C LEU A 512 23.50 7.52 -7.07
N SER A 513 24.24 7.50 -5.95
CA SER A 513 25.02 8.66 -5.49
C SER A 513 26.16 9.03 -6.44
N TRP A 514 26.74 8.08 -7.16
CA TRP A 514 27.91 8.28 -8.03
C TRP A 514 27.61 8.19 -9.52
N ILE A 515 26.42 7.73 -9.95
CA ILE A 515 26.04 7.69 -11.37
C ILE A 515 25.97 9.10 -11.96
N ARG A 516 26.35 9.23 -13.25
CA ARG A 516 26.37 10.53 -13.95
C ARG A 516 25.62 10.46 -15.28
N THR A 517 25.10 11.58 -15.70
CA THR A 517 24.59 11.74 -17.08
C THR A 517 25.69 11.36 -18.08
N GLY A 518 25.34 10.50 -19.03
CA GLY A 518 26.24 9.96 -20.02
C GLY A 518 26.78 8.56 -19.73
N ASP A 519 26.70 8.08 -18.50
CA ASP A 519 27.03 6.68 -18.16
C ASP A 519 26.07 5.72 -18.86
N VAL A 520 26.55 4.54 -19.23
CA VAL A 520 25.72 3.48 -19.82
C VAL A 520 25.27 2.52 -18.73
N ILE A 521 23.97 2.26 -18.67
CA ILE A 521 23.37 1.28 -17.76
C ILE A 521 22.91 0.08 -18.58
N ARG A 522 23.35 -1.12 -18.18
CA ARG A 522 22.87 -2.40 -18.71
C ARG A 522 21.82 -3.00 -17.80
N ILE A 523 20.69 -3.36 -18.38
CA ILE A 523 19.56 -4.02 -17.70
C ILE A 523 19.35 -5.39 -18.34
N ASP A 524 19.30 -6.43 -17.51
CA ASP A 524 19.02 -7.81 -17.89
C ASP A 524 17.86 -8.34 -17.03
N LEU A 525 16.67 -8.44 -17.62
CA LEU A 525 15.48 -8.94 -16.92
C LEU A 525 15.50 -10.47 -16.76
N ILE A 526 16.33 -11.19 -17.51
CA ILE A 526 16.49 -12.64 -17.35
C ILE A 526 17.35 -12.95 -16.13
N ALA A 527 18.49 -12.25 -16.03
CA ALA A 527 19.40 -12.40 -14.89
C ALA A 527 18.96 -11.62 -13.65
N GLY A 528 18.00 -10.69 -13.77
CA GLY A 528 17.61 -9.79 -12.69
C GLY A 528 18.71 -8.80 -12.32
N THR A 529 19.45 -8.27 -13.30
CA THR A 529 20.59 -7.36 -13.03
C THR A 529 20.42 -5.98 -13.64
N CYS A 530 21.02 -4.98 -12.97
CA CYS A 530 21.09 -3.59 -13.41
C CYS A 530 22.46 -3.01 -13.03
N ASP A 531 23.34 -2.83 -14.02
CA ASP A 531 24.72 -2.43 -13.81
C ASP A 531 25.08 -1.19 -14.63
N ALA A 532 25.76 -0.22 -14.01
CA ALA A 532 26.44 0.82 -14.75
C ALA A 532 27.78 0.28 -15.29
N LEU A 533 28.02 0.52 -16.58
CA LEU A 533 29.26 0.11 -17.28
C LEU A 533 30.33 1.16 -17.04
N VAL A 534 30.74 1.32 -15.79
CA VAL A 534 31.78 2.25 -15.34
C VAL A 534 32.90 1.46 -14.70
N GLU A 535 34.14 1.80 -15.01
CA GLU A 535 35.30 1.11 -14.46
C GLU A 535 35.40 1.22 -12.95
N PRO A 536 35.81 0.17 -12.22
CA PRO A 536 35.85 0.15 -10.75
C PRO A 536 36.66 1.30 -10.13
N ASP A 537 37.78 1.68 -10.75
CA ASP A 537 38.61 2.79 -10.26
C ASP A 537 37.89 4.13 -10.38
N GLU A 538 37.11 4.34 -11.43
CA GLU A 538 36.29 5.53 -11.60
C GLU A 538 35.12 5.56 -10.60
N ILE A 539 34.49 4.42 -10.34
CA ILE A 539 33.46 4.31 -9.27
C ILE A 539 34.09 4.70 -7.93
N ALA A 540 35.25 4.15 -7.59
CA ALA A 540 35.95 4.47 -6.35
C ALA A 540 36.30 5.96 -6.24
N ARG A 541 36.76 6.56 -7.32
CA ARG A 541 37.07 7.99 -7.42
C ARG A 541 35.80 8.84 -7.16
N ARG A 542 34.69 8.51 -7.83
CA ARG A 542 33.40 9.24 -7.67
C ARG A 542 32.84 9.13 -6.27
N LYS A 543 32.91 7.94 -5.64
CA LYS A 543 32.52 7.76 -4.24
C LYS A 543 33.33 8.62 -3.27
N GLY A 544 34.59 8.91 -3.60
CA GLY A 544 35.46 9.80 -2.83
C GLY A 544 35.09 11.30 -2.93
N GLU A 545 34.19 11.69 -3.82
CA GLU A 545 33.75 13.10 -3.97
C GLU A 545 32.70 13.49 -2.93
N GLY A 546 32.17 12.54 -2.16
CA GLY A 546 31.11 12.75 -1.15
C GLY A 546 29.72 12.41 -1.65
N LEU A 547 28.75 12.56 -0.75
CA LEU A 547 27.34 12.26 -1.05
C LEU A 547 26.63 13.49 -1.63
N PRO A 548 25.60 13.28 -2.46
CA PRO A 548 24.71 14.36 -2.87
C PRO A 548 24.12 15.08 -1.63
N PRO A 549 23.95 16.40 -1.70
CA PRO A 549 23.37 17.14 -0.58
C PRO A 549 21.92 16.72 -0.33
N VAL A 550 21.58 16.55 0.94
CA VAL A 550 20.21 16.27 1.37
C VAL A 550 19.57 17.59 1.84
N PRO A 551 18.38 17.95 1.34
CA PRO A 551 17.68 19.15 1.80
C PRO A 551 17.44 19.16 3.31
N GLU A 552 17.41 20.32 3.93
CA GLU A 552 17.07 20.46 5.35
C GLU A 552 15.65 19.94 5.65
N SER A 553 15.45 19.46 6.86
CA SER A 553 14.12 19.06 7.34
C SER A 553 13.27 20.30 7.65
N ASN A 554 12.00 20.29 7.22
CA ASN A 554 11.07 21.40 7.43
C ASN A 554 10.23 21.25 8.70
N THR A 555 10.16 20.04 9.26
CA THR A 555 9.34 19.75 10.45
C THR A 555 10.08 18.86 11.43
N PRO A 556 9.72 18.88 12.74
CA PRO A 556 10.31 17.98 13.73
C PRO A 556 10.13 16.50 13.37
N TRP A 557 9.02 16.15 12.69
CA TRP A 557 8.78 14.78 12.27
C TRP A 557 9.69 14.36 11.11
N GLU A 558 9.93 15.22 10.13
CA GLU A 558 10.89 14.94 9.06
C GLU A 558 12.29 14.65 9.59
N GLU A 559 12.76 15.44 10.57
CA GLU A 559 14.05 15.23 11.22
C GLU A 559 14.12 13.87 11.92
N LEU A 560 13.15 13.60 12.80
CA LEU A 560 13.07 12.32 13.52
C LEU A 560 12.93 11.13 12.57
N TYR A 561 12.13 11.26 11.53
CA TYR A 561 11.92 10.23 10.53
C TYR A 561 13.24 9.89 9.82
N ARG A 562 13.97 10.89 9.31
CA ARG A 562 15.26 10.69 8.63
C ARG A 562 16.29 10.02 9.52
N GLU A 563 16.31 10.39 10.80
CA GLU A 563 17.24 9.78 11.77
C GLU A 563 16.95 8.30 12.04
N LYS A 564 15.68 7.89 11.97
CA LYS A 564 15.22 6.58 12.46
C LYS A 564 14.70 5.63 11.40
N THR A 565 14.53 6.08 10.16
CA THR A 565 13.95 5.24 9.10
C THR A 565 14.99 4.32 8.46
N GLY A 566 14.57 3.08 8.14
CA GLY A 566 15.31 2.16 7.28
C GLY A 566 15.05 2.41 5.79
N GLN A 567 15.62 1.55 4.95
CA GLN A 567 15.51 1.60 3.49
C GLN A 567 14.20 0.96 2.98
N LEU A 568 13.80 1.31 1.75
CA LEU A 568 12.54 0.80 1.15
C LEU A 568 12.55 -0.71 0.92
N ALA A 569 13.70 -1.31 0.60
CA ALA A 569 13.83 -2.75 0.45
C ALA A 569 13.26 -3.51 1.65
N GLU A 570 13.48 -2.98 2.84
CA GLU A 570 13.05 -3.54 4.12
C GLU A 570 11.79 -2.88 4.68
N GLY A 571 11.12 -2.03 3.88
CA GLY A 571 9.83 -1.46 4.25
C GLY A 571 9.86 -0.02 4.79
N GLY A 572 11.01 0.62 4.95
CA GLY A 572 11.11 1.99 5.48
C GLY A 572 10.45 2.14 6.85
N VAL A 573 10.71 1.23 7.76
CA VAL A 573 10.21 1.22 9.14
C VAL A 573 11.12 2.05 10.05
N LEU A 574 10.60 2.45 11.20
CA LEU A 574 11.42 3.06 12.25
C LEU A 574 12.20 1.95 12.96
N ASP A 575 13.51 2.03 13.00
CA ASP A 575 14.44 1.01 13.48
C ASP A 575 14.16 0.56 14.92
N PHE A 576 13.81 1.51 15.80
CA PHE A 576 13.50 1.25 17.20
C PHE A 576 12.11 0.61 17.41
N ALA A 577 11.20 0.69 16.44
CA ALA A 577 9.78 0.36 16.65
C ALA A 577 9.49 -1.14 16.50
N VAL A 578 10.19 -1.84 15.60
CA VAL A 578 9.91 -3.25 15.25
C VAL A 578 10.17 -4.25 16.39
N LYS A 579 10.93 -3.86 17.40
CA LYS A 579 11.16 -4.68 18.59
C LYS A 579 9.96 -4.76 19.53
N TYR A 580 9.00 -3.82 19.42
CA TYR A 580 7.81 -3.77 20.25
C TYR A 580 6.68 -4.59 19.61
N ARG A 581 6.53 -5.83 20.06
CA ARG A 581 5.50 -6.77 19.58
C ARG A 581 4.78 -7.39 20.76
N GLY A 582 3.45 -7.56 20.62
CA GLY A 582 2.63 -8.18 21.66
C GLY A 582 2.63 -7.38 22.97
N ILE A 583 2.73 -6.04 22.88
CA ILE A 583 2.80 -5.19 24.08
C ILE A 583 1.53 -5.23 24.92
N SER A 584 0.39 -5.69 24.33
CA SER A 584 -0.84 -5.92 25.09
C SER A 584 -0.72 -6.95 26.22
N ALA A 585 0.36 -7.75 26.21
CA ALA A 585 0.68 -8.66 27.34
C ALA A 585 1.10 -7.91 28.62
N LYS A 586 1.38 -6.60 28.50
CA LYS A 586 1.74 -5.73 29.64
C LYS A 586 0.59 -4.75 29.88
N THR A 587 0.15 -4.64 31.12
CA THR A 587 -0.78 -3.59 31.54
C THR A 587 -0.06 -2.23 31.56
N PRO A 588 -0.62 -1.17 30.97
CA PRO A 588 -0.08 0.17 31.11
C PRO A 588 -0.03 0.60 32.59
N ARG A 589 0.97 1.41 32.93
CA ARG A 589 1.09 1.96 34.28
C ARG A 589 -0.06 2.89 34.58
N HIS A 590 -0.51 2.92 35.84
CA HIS A 590 -1.47 3.92 36.30
C HIS A 590 -0.88 5.32 36.22
N ASN A 591 -1.74 6.31 36.00
CA ASN A 591 -1.37 7.72 35.91
C ASN A 591 -1.41 8.47 37.25
N HIS A 592 -1.87 7.81 38.32
CA HIS A 592 -1.90 8.31 39.68
C HIS A 592 -1.43 7.29 40.70
#